data_642335e0d44c3295c09752a2b6c547d1
#
_entry.id   642335e0d44c3295c09752a2b6c547d1
#
_cell.length_a   1.000
_cell.length_b   1.000
_cell.length_c   1.000
_cell.angle_alpha   90.00
_cell.angle_beta   90.00
_cell.angle_gamma   90.00
#
_symmetry.space_group_name_H-M   'P 1'
#
loop_
_entity.id
_entity.type
_entity.pdbx_description
1 polymer ?
#
loop_
_entity_poly.entity_id
_entity_poly.type
_entity_poly.pdbx_seq_one_letter_code
_entity_poly.pdbx_strand_id
1 'polypeptide(L)'
;MNRNCQKVTLDVDGGTYAGRGYFYISPVNGELAGEELLKSWSVRSKEQITGYPLKYIKKIIKYCRDNDIDLIAVTSPITPSSVGILHMENVHDTINKLLADNGVFYYDFNMARQDILPREDSDFVDKEGHMNGEFAKEYSEFLGKVIKEHKQGTKDINRYFYSSFQEMYNTEAELYGVVEK
;
A
#
# COMPACT_ATOMS: atom_id res chain seq x y z
N MET A 1 13.25 -37.71 1.47
CA MET A 1 14.38 -36.76 1.30
C MET A 1 14.17 -35.57 2.24
N ASN A 2 14.75 -35.64 3.47
CA ASN A 2 14.74 -34.52 4.40
C ASN A 2 15.77 -33.49 3.93
N ARG A 3 15.31 -32.41 3.30
CA ARG A 3 16.17 -31.24 3.11
C ARG A 3 16.17 -30.46 4.43
N ASN A 4 17.25 -30.62 5.19
CA ASN A 4 17.60 -29.68 6.26
C ASN A 4 17.82 -28.28 5.61
N CYS A 5 16.78 -27.47 5.55
CA CYS A 5 16.97 -26.05 5.33
C CYS A 5 17.65 -25.51 6.59
N GLN A 6 18.97 -25.30 6.52
CA GLN A 6 19.66 -24.51 7.53
C GLN A 6 18.97 -23.14 7.60
N LYS A 7 18.57 -22.76 8.80
CA LYS A 7 18.00 -21.46 9.08
C LYS A 7 19.13 -20.43 8.89
N VAL A 8 19.22 -19.83 7.72
CA VAL A 8 20.16 -18.74 7.47
C VAL A 8 19.57 -17.52 8.12
N THR A 9 20.12 -17.12 9.25
CA THR A 9 19.85 -15.81 9.87
C THR A 9 20.75 -14.81 9.14
N LEU A 10 20.17 -14.05 8.21
CA LEU A 10 20.84 -12.90 7.60
C LEU A 10 20.33 -11.67 8.35
N ASP A 11 21.14 -11.14 9.24
CA ASP A 11 20.93 -9.81 9.80
C ASP A 11 21.51 -8.81 8.81
N VAL A 12 20.66 -8.06 8.14
CA VAL A 12 21.05 -6.99 7.23
C VAL A 12 20.37 -5.71 7.71
N ASP A 13 21.18 -4.70 8.03
CA ASP A 13 20.76 -3.34 8.36
C ASP A 13 19.54 -3.24 9.32
N GLY A 14 19.62 -3.92 10.47
CA GLY A 14 18.60 -3.85 11.51
C GLY A 14 17.38 -4.74 11.29
N GLY A 15 17.38 -5.57 10.25
CA GLY A 15 16.31 -6.52 9.96
C GLY A 15 16.71 -7.98 10.18
N THR A 16 15.74 -8.81 10.51
CA THR A 16 15.91 -10.27 10.68
C THR A 16 15.16 -11.01 9.58
N TYR A 17 15.86 -11.90 8.87
CA TYR A 17 15.19 -12.73 7.86
C TYR A 17 14.25 -13.74 8.51
N ALA A 18 12.96 -13.61 8.26
CA ALA A 18 11.91 -14.45 8.83
C ALA A 18 11.49 -15.63 7.92
N GLY A 19 12.13 -15.78 6.75
CA GLY A 19 11.84 -16.85 5.79
C GLY A 19 10.96 -16.41 4.62
N ARG A 20 10.93 -17.22 3.55
CA ARG A 20 10.10 -16.98 2.34
C ARG A 20 10.28 -15.61 1.67
N GLY A 21 11.46 -15.01 1.80
CA GLY A 21 11.74 -13.67 1.26
C GLY A 21 11.31 -12.52 2.15
N TYR A 22 10.80 -12.78 3.35
CA TYR A 22 10.38 -11.74 4.28
C TYR A 22 11.51 -11.35 5.26
N PHE A 23 11.78 -10.05 5.34
CA PHE A 23 12.63 -9.43 6.36
C PHE A 23 11.76 -8.69 7.37
N TYR A 24 11.91 -9.05 8.64
CA TYR A 24 11.33 -8.28 9.73
C TYR A 24 12.27 -7.15 10.10
N ILE A 25 11.81 -5.91 10.00
CA ILE A 25 12.56 -4.72 10.42
C ILE A 25 11.86 -4.16 11.66
N SER A 26 12.64 -3.94 12.73
CA SER A 26 12.11 -3.33 13.96
C SER A 26 11.72 -1.87 13.71
N PRO A 27 10.76 -1.31 14.52
CA PRO A 27 10.45 0.10 14.49
C PRO A 27 11.70 0.98 14.61
N VAL A 28 11.75 2.06 13.83
CA VAL A 28 12.84 3.04 13.86
C VAL A 28 12.54 4.08 14.93
N ASN A 29 13.53 4.38 15.79
CA ASN A 29 13.42 5.46 16.74
C ASN A 29 14.02 6.75 16.15
N GLY A 30 13.18 7.77 15.96
CA GLY A 30 13.61 9.08 15.46
C GLY A 30 12.97 9.50 14.15
N GLU A 31 13.57 10.47 13.47
CA GLU A 31 13.07 10.97 12.19
C GLU A 31 13.27 9.93 11.08
N LEU A 32 12.25 9.76 10.27
CA LEU A 32 12.30 8.86 9.11
C LEU A 32 13.18 9.45 8.00
N ALA A 33 14.07 8.63 7.44
CA ALA A 33 14.88 8.97 6.28
C ALA A 33 14.01 9.09 4.99
N GLY A 34 14.59 9.67 3.94
CA GLY A 34 13.99 9.63 2.59
C GLY A 34 13.22 10.89 2.17
N GLU A 35 13.19 11.96 2.96
CA GLU A 35 12.43 13.18 2.62
C GLU A 35 12.88 13.85 1.31
N GLU A 36 14.19 13.90 1.04
CA GLU A 36 14.68 14.48 -0.21
C GLU A 36 14.27 13.66 -1.44
N LEU A 37 14.26 12.34 -1.29
CA LEU A 37 13.82 11.44 -2.35
C LEU A 37 12.33 11.63 -2.64
N LEU A 38 11.50 11.74 -1.60
CA LEU A 38 10.07 12.07 -1.75
C LEU A 38 9.84 13.37 -2.49
N LYS A 39 10.57 14.43 -2.15
CA LYS A 39 10.46 15.73 -2.85
C LYS A 39 10.77 15.57 -4.35
N SER A 40 11.73 14.73 -4.70
CA SER A 40 12.03 14.42 -6.11
C SER A 40 10.90 13.63 -6.80
N TRP A 41 10.21 12.76 -6.09
CA TRP A 41 9.10 11.96 -6.60
C TRP A 41 7.81 12.76 -6.70
N SER A 42 7.56 13.72 -5.81
CA SER A 42 6.35 14.55 -5.84
C SER A 42 6.17 15.32 -7.15
N VAL A 43 7.27 15.63 -7.83
CA VAL A 43 7.22 16.22 -9.18
C VAL A 43 6.70 15.23 -10.20
N ARG A 44 7.01 13.93 -10.03
CA ARG A 44 6.64 12.85 -10.96
C ARG A 44 5.24 12.29 -10.69
N SER A 45 4.73 12.39 -9.46
CA SER A 45 3.43 11.85 -9.08
C SER A 45 2.24 12.48 -9.82
N LYS A 46 2.44 13.61 -10.48
CA LYS A 46 1.44 14.26 -11.35
C LYS A 46 1.41 13.68 -12.76
N GLU A 47 2.35 12.79 -13.10
CA GLU A 47 2.40 12.17 -14.41
C GLU A 47 1.41 11.01 -14.49
N GLN A 48 0.75 10.89 -15.64
CA GLN A 48 -0.12 9.74 -15.90
C GLN A 48 0.71 8.46 -16.06
N ILE A 49 0.15 7.33 -15.64
CA ILE A 49 0.75 6.02 -15.91
C ILE A 49 0.73 5.78 -17.42
N THR A 50 1.89 5.86 -18.06
CA THR A 50 2.05 5.71 -19.51
C THR A 50 3.15 4.70 -19.84
N GLY A 51 3.30 4.39 -21.12
CA GLY A 51 4.42 3.57 -21.61
C GLY A 51 4.41 2.14 -21.11
N TYR A 52 5.58 1.66 -20.65
CA TYR A 52 5.76 0.27 -20.24
C TYR A 52 4.89 -0.15 -19.04
N PRO A 53 4.78 0.61 -17.94
CA PRO A 53 3.92 0.23 -16.81
C PRO A 53 2.47 -0.03 -17.26
N LEU A 54 1.87 0.89 -17.99
CA LEU A 54 0.51 0.74 -18.49
C LEU A 54 0.36 -0.49 -19.39
N LYS A 55 1.33 -0.71 -20.29
CA LYS A 55 1.34 -1.87 -21.17
C LYS A 55 1.34 -3.19 -20.40
N TYR A 56 2.16 -3.29 -19.34
CA TYR A 56 2.26 -4.52 -18.56
C TYR A 56 1.06 -4.74 -17.65
N ILE A 57 0.49 -3.69 -17.04
CA ILE A 57 -0.76 -3.79 -16.29
C ILE A 57 -1.86 -4.38 -17.20
N LYS A 58 -2.04 -3.83 -18.40
CA LYS A 58 -3.03 -4.34 -19.37
C LYS A 58 -2.75 -5.80 -19.78
N LYS A 59 -1.49 -6.21 -19.90
CA LYS A 59 -1.14 -7.60 -20.18
C LYS A 59 -1.49 -8.53 -19.02
N ILE A 60 -1.24 -8.12 -17.77
CA ILE A 60 -1.60 -8.89 -16.59
C ILE A 60 -3.12 -9.08 -16.53
N ILE A 61 -3.87 -7.99 -16.68
CA ILE A 61 -5.34 -8.03 -16.69
C ILE A 61 -5.86 -8.99 -17.77
N LYS A 62 -5.32 -8.85 -19.00
CA LYS A 62 -5.71 -9.74 -20.10
C LYS A 62 -5.37 -11.20 -19.79
N TYR A 63 -4.16 -11.48 -19.29
CA TYR A 63 -3.75 -12.83 -18.94
C TYR A 63 -4.65 -13.45 -17.87
N CYS A 64 -4.98 -12.72 -16.82
CA CYS A 64 -5.88 -13.20 -15.79
C CYS A 64 -7.26 -13.52 -16.34
N ARG A 65 -7.82 -12.64 -17.17
CA ARG A 65 -9.11 -12.86 -17.83
C ARG A 65 -9.10 -14.06 -18.76
N ASP A 66 -8.07 -14.20 -19.59
CA ASP A 66 -7.96 -15.30 -20.55
C ASP A 66 -7.77 -16.68 -19.88
N ASN A 67 -7.32 -16.71 -18.61
CA ASN A 67 -7.08 -17.92 -17.84
C ASN A 67 -8.04 -18.10 -16.66
N ASP A 68 -9.14 -17.34 -16.61
CA ASP A 68 -10.16 -17.42 -15.55
C ASP A 68 -9.57 -17.24 -14.13
N ILE A 69 -8.61 -16.31 -14.01
CA ILE A 69 -7.97 -15.94 -12.74
C ILE A 69 -8.66 -14.70 -12.17
N ASP A 70 -9.16 -14.83 -10.95
CA ASP A 70 -9.71 -13.71 -10.20
C ASP A 70 -8.59 -12.74 -9.78
N LEU A 71 -8.62 -11.52 -10.34
CA LEU A 71 -7.60 -10.49 -10.12
C LEU A 71 -8.15 -9.41 -9.21
N ILE A 72 -7.49 -9.21 -8.09
CA ILE A 72 -7.71 -8.09 -7.18
C ILE A 72 -6.45 -7.24 -7.14
N ALA A 73 -6.58 -5.95 -7.40
CA ALA A 73 -5.48 -5.01 -7.29
C ALA A 73 -5.51 -4.30 -5.93
N VAL A 74 -4.34 -4.06 -5.36
CA VAL A 74 -4.19 -3.34 -4.09
C VAL A 74 -3.04 -2.35 -4.18
N THR A 75 -3.20 -1.20 -3.51
CA THR A 75 -2.09 -0.32 -3.13
C THR A 75 -1.85 -0.48 -1.65
N SER A 76 -0.64 -0.85 -1.25
CA SER A 76 -0.24 -0.90 0.16
C SER A 76 -0.17 0.52 0.73
N PRO A 77 -0.49 0.73 2.01
CA PRO A 77 -0.33 2.03 2.64
C PRO A 77 1.15 2.44 2.66
N ILE A 78 1.38 3.72 2.49
CA ILE A 78 2.67 4.36 2.70
C ILE A 78 2.62 5.24 3.95
N THR A 79 3.77 5.80 4.34
CA THR A 79 3.91 6.72 5.47
C THR A 79 2.87 7.86 5.36
N PRO A 80 2.01 8.08 6.37
CA PRO A 80 0.94 9.07 6.30
C PRO A 80 1.39 10.46 5.88
N SER A 81 2.48 10.98 6.46
CA SER A 81 3.03 12.29 6.07
C SER A 81 3.47 12.37 4.61
N SER A 82 3.71 11.23 3.95
CA SER A 82 4.14 11.16 2.55
C SER A 82 2.97 11.12 1.56
N VAL A 83 1.78 10.74 2.00
CA VAL A 83 0.59 10.60 1.14
C VAL A 83 0.26 11.91 0.42
N GLY A 84 0.21 13.01 1.17
CA GLY A 84 -0.05 14.35 0.62
C GLY A 84 1.11 14.88 -0.24
N ILE A 85 2.36 14.64 0.18
CA ILE A 85 3.56 15.07 -0.56
C ILE A 85 3.61 14.42 -1.95
N LEU A 86 3.26 13.13 -2.02
CA LEU A 86 3.28 12.36 -3.26
C LEU A 86 2.02 12.51 -4.10
N HIS A 87 1.02 13.28 -3.65
CA HIS A 87 -0.24 13.43 -4.34
C HIS A 87 -0.89 12.08 -4.69
N MET A 88 -1.00 11.21 -3.67
CA MET A 88 -1.50 9.84 -3.86
C MET A 88 -2.92 9.80 -4.42
N GLU A 89 -3.72 10.85 -4.22
CA GLU A 89 -5.03 11.01 -4.87
C GLU A 89 -4.95 10.92 -6.40
N ASN A 90 -3.94 11.53 -7.02
CA ASN A 90 -3.76 11.48 -8.48
C ASN A 90 -3.36 10.08 -8.96
N VAL A 91 -2.52 9.40 -8.17
CA VAL A 91 -2.12 8.02 -8.46
C VAL A 91 -3.33 7.10 -8.35
N HIS A 92 -4.10 7.25 -7.26
CA HIS A 92 -5.33 6.49 -7.03
C HIS A 92 -6.30 6.65 -8.19
N ASP A 93 -6.64 7.88 -8.56
CA ASP A 93 -7.62 8.16 -9.60
C ASP A 93 -7.23 7.53 -10.95
N THR A 94 -5.93 7.63 -11.29
CA THR A 94 -5.40 7.04 -12.52
C THR A 94 -5.49 5.52 -12.51
N ILE A 95 -5.09 4.88 -11.41
CA ILE A 95 -5.14 3.42 -11.25
C ILE A 95 -6.58 2.93 -11.18
N ASN A 96 -7.40 3.57 -10.34
CA ASN A 96 -8.80 3.20 -10.15
C ASN A 96 -9.57 3.23 -11.47
N LYS A 97 -9.43 4.33 -12.23
CA LYS A 97 -10.06 4.42 -13.56
C LYS A 97 -9.62 3.30 -14.48
N LEU A 98 -8.30 3.03 -14.58
CA LEU A 98 -7.78 1.97 -15.44
C LEU A 98 -8.35 0.59 -15.05
N LEU A 99 -8.39 0.28 -13.76
CA LEU A 99 -8.83 -1.01 -13.26
C LEU A 99 -10.35 -1.15 -13.38
N ALA A 100 -11.12 -0.12 -13.05
CA ALA A 100 -12.57 -0.09 -13.22
C ALA A 100 -13.00 -0.28 -14.68
N ASP A 101 -12.33 0.42 -15.62
CA ASP A 101 -12.57 0.28 -17.06
C ASP A 101 -12.32 -1.16 -17.57
N ASN A 102 -11.60 -1.97 -16.80
CA ASN A 102 -11.27 -3.36 -17.11
C ASN A 102 -11.97 -4.38 -16.20
N GLY A 103 -12.88 -3.96 -15.32
CA GLY A 103 -13.64 -4.82 -14.42
C GLY A 103 -12.78 -5.46 -13.31
N VAL A 104 -11.67 -4.85 -12.94
CA VAL A 104 -10.78 -5.31 -11.87
C VAL A 104 -11.10 -4.57 -10.57
N PHE A 105 -11.29 -5.31 -9.48
CA PHE A 105 -11.47 -4.72 -8.16
C PHE A 105 -10.17 -4.12 -7.66
N TYR A 106 -10.27 -2.94 -7.03
CA TYR A 106 -9.14 -2.20 -6.51
C TYR A 106 -9.39 -1.71 -5.10
N TYR A 107 -8.44 -1.97 -4.19
CA TYR A 107 -8.44 -1.48 -2.82
C TYR A 107 -7.17 -0.68 -2.56
N ASP A 108 -7.33 0.61 -2.31
CA ASP A 108 -6.22 1.48 -1.91
C ASP A 108 -6.18 1.58 -0.37
N PHE A 109 -5.20 0.92 0.23
CA PHE A 109 -5.07 0.89 1.68
C PHE A 109 -4.53 2.20 2.27
N ASN A 110 -4.09 3.15 1.44
CA ASN A 110 -3.89 4.52 1.93
C ASN A 110 -5.21 5.14 2.39
N MET A 111 -6.32 4.72 1.82
CA MET A 111 -7.67 5.16 2.18
C MET A 111 -8.33 4.30 3.27
N ALA A 112 -7.63 3.30 3.82
CA ALA A 112 -8.18 2.55 4.95
C ALA A 112 -8.41 3.50 6.14
N ARG A 113 -9.59 3.37 6.78
CA ARG A 113 -9.99 4.21 7.91
C ARG A 113 -9.07 4.00 9.10
N GLN A 114 -8.72 5.07 9.81
CA GLN A 114 -7.82 5.02 10.97
C GLN A 114 -8.39 4.23 12.15
N ASP A 115 -9.70 4.18 12.30
CA ASP A 115 -10.36 3.37 13.31
C ASP A 115 -10.39 1.86 12.97
N ILE A 116 -10.00 1.49 11.75
CA ILE A 116 -9.95 0.11 11.26
C ILE A 116 -8.51 -0.40 11.11
N LEU A 117 -7.64 0.40 10.54
CA LEU A 117 -6.20 0.15 10.39
C LEU A 117 -5.44 1.38 10.90
N PRO A 118 -5.29 1.55 12.22
CA PRO A 118 -4.52 2.64 12.80
C PRO A 118 -3.10 2.62 12.23
N ARG A 119 -2.58 3.80 11.88
CA ARG A 119 -1.21 3.94 11.39
C ARG A 119 -0.69 5.35 11.60
N GLU A 120 0.59 5.41 11.91
CA GLU A 120 1.35 6.63 12.09
C GLU A 120 2.68 6.54 11.31
N ASP A 121 3.43 7.63 11.23
CA ASP A 121 4.74 7.62 10.57
C ASP A 121 5.70 6.62 11.23
N SER A 122 5.60 6.41 12.54
CA SER A 122 6.41 5.45 13.32
C SER A 122 6.19 3.97 12.95
N ASP A 123 5.12 3.66 12.20
CA ASP A 123 4.84 2.31 11.70
C ASP A 123 5.65 1.97 10.44
N PHE A 124 6.44 2.92 9.97
CA PHE A 124 7.30 2.78 8.80
C PHE A 124 8.77 2.95 9.17
N VAL A 125 9.66 2.42 8.36
CA VAL A 125 11.11 2.53 8.55
C VAL A 125 11.71 3.71 7.79
N ASP A 126 10.97 4.26 6.83
CA ASP A 126 11.32 5.42 6.04
C ASP A 126 10.08 6.13 5.47
N LYS A 127 10.30 7.29 4.86
CA LYS A 127 9.24 8.06 4.20
C LYS A 127 8.84 7.49 2.82
N GLU A 128 9.55 6.50 2.32
CA GLU A 128 9.21 5.81 1.07
C GLU A 128 8.05 4.82 1.26
N GLY A 129 7.72 4.49 2.51
CA GLY A 129 6.57 3.66 2.86
C GLY A 129 6.91 2.20 3.12
N HIS A 130 8.17 1.88 3.42
CA HIS A 130 8.51 0.56 3.90
C HIS A 130 8.01 0.36 5.32
N MET A 131 7.08 -0.56 5.51
CA MET A 131 6.48 -0.86 6.82
C MET A 131 7.51 -1.52 7.74
N ASN A 132 7.47 -1.17 9.03
CA ASN A 132 8.13 -2.00 10.02
C ASN A 132 7.43 -3.36 10.18
N GLY A 133 8.08 -4.30 10.88
CA GLY A 133 7.58 -5.68 10.96
C GLY A 133 6.28 -5.82 11.74
N GLU A 134 5.99 -4.93 12.69
CA GLU A 134 4.77 -4.95 13.48
C GLU A 134 3.58 -4.49 12.65
N PHE A 135 3.69 -3.34 12.03
CA PHE A 135 2.63 -2.84 11.16
C PHE A 135 2.42 -3.72 9.91
N ALA A 136 3.49 -4.26 9.33
CA ALA A 136 3.37 -5.20 8.22
C ALA A 136 2.54 -6.44 8.57
N LYS A 137 2.59 -6.90 9.83
CA LYS A 137 1.73 -7.99 10.32
C LYS A 137 0.28 -7.56 10.40
N GLU A 138 -0.01 -6.42 11.02
CA GLU A 138 -1.37 -5.87 11.15
C GLU A 138 -2.00 -5.62 9.78
N TYR A 139 -1.25 -4.99 8.88
CA TYR A 139 -1.67 -4.78 7.50
C TYR A 139 -1.97 -6.11 6.78
N SER A 140 -1.11 -7.13 6.94
CA SER A 140 -1.31 -8.43 6.31
C SER A 140 -2.56 -9.15 6.82
N GLU A 141 -2.86 -9.05 8.10
CA GLU A 141 -4.07 -9.61 8.71
C GLU A 141 -5.33 -8.91 8.16
N PHE A 142 -5.30 -7.58 8.08
CA PHE A 142 -6.38 -6.80 7.53
C PHE A 142 -6.59 -7.03 6.02
N LEU A 143 -5.51 -7.06 5.24
CA LEU A 143 -5.56 -7.41 3.82
C LEU A 143 -6.19 -8.80 3.61
N GLY A 144 -5.76 -9.78 4.41
CA GLY A 144 -6.33 -11.13 4.38
C GLY A 144 -7.84 -11.15 4.66
N LYS A 145 -8.31 -10.32 5.62
CA LYS A 145 -9.74 -10.14 5.92
C LYS A 145 -10.48 -9.55 4.72
N VAL A 146 -9.98 -8.46 4.13
CA VAL A 146 -10.59 -7.80 2.96
C VAL A 146 -10.71 -8.77 1.79
N ILE A 147 -9.64 -9.50 1.45
CA ILE A 147 -9.65 -10.49 0.38
C ILE A 147 -10.67 -11.62 0.65
N LYS A 148 -10.72 -12.11 1.89
CA LYS A 148 -11.68 -13.15 2.28
C LYS A 148 -13.12 -12.68 2.11
N GLU A 149 -13.45 -11.50 2.61
CA GLU A 149 -14.78 -10.92 2.50
C GLU A 149 -15.16 -10.64 1.03
N HIS A 150 -14.21 -10.16 0.23
CA HIS A 150 -14.38 -9.99 -1.21
C HIS A 150 -14.81 -11.31 -1.88
N LYS A 151 -14.07 -12.39 -1.64
CA LYS A 151 -14.37 -13.73 -2.18
C LYS A 151 -15.70 -14.30 -1.69
N GLN A 152 -16.16 -13.90 -0.52
CA GLN A 152 -17.47 -14.28 0.03
C GLN A 152 -18.62 -13.43 -0.51
N GLY A 153 -18.36 -12.44 -1.35
CA GLY A 153 -19.36 -11.53 -1.89
C GLY A 153 -19.95 -10.59 -0.84
N THR A 154 -19.18 -10.26 0.21
CA THR A 154 -19.62 -9.31 1.24
C THR A 154 -19.85 -7.94 0.61
N LYS A 155 -21.09 -7.42 0.72
CA LYS A 155 -21.53 -6.22 0.00
C LYS A 155 -20.97 -4.90 0.56
N ASP A 156 -20.42 -4.90 1.76
CA ASP A 156 -20.04 -3.69 2.47
C ASP A 156 -18.57 -3.63 2.88
N ILE A 157 -17.69 -4.01 1.93
CA ILE A 157 -16.24 -3.87 2.12
C ILE A 157 -15.84 -2.40 2.18
N ASN A 158 -16.58 -1.54 1.48
CA ASN A 158 -16.30 -0.09 1.43
C ASN A 158 -16.38 0.60 2.80
N ARG A 159 -17.06 -0.01 3.81
CA ARG A 159 -17.05 0.49 5.19
C ARG A 159 -15.65 0.59 5.82
N TYR A 160 -14.68 -0.13 5.28
CA TYR A 160 -13.29 -0.13 5.75
C TYR A 160 -12.46 1.02 5.21
N PHE A 161 -12.97 1.74 4.22
CA PHE A 161 -12.24 2.77 3.51
C PHE A 161 -13.00 4.09 3.54
N TYR A 162 -12.26 5.20 3.50
CA TYR A 162 -12.85 6.49 3.17
C TYR A 162 -13.38 6.47 1.73
N SER A 163 -14.43 7.21 1.44
CA SER A 163 -15.03 7.26 0.11
C SER A 163 -14.20 8.07 -0.90
N SER A 164 -13.31 8.93 -0.39
CA SER A 164 -12.40 9.74 -1.19
C SER A 164 -11.21 10.22 -0.34
N PHE A 165 -10.12 10.62 -1.01
CA PHE A 165 -8.99 11.28 -0.36
C PHE A 165 -9.42 12.60 0.31
N GLN A 166 -10.39 13.32 -0.27
CA GLN A 166 -10.90 14.54 0.35
C GLN A 166 -11.59 14.26 1.68
N GLU A 167 -12.42 13.21 1.78
CA GLU A 167 -13.02 12.79 3.06
C GLU A 167 -11.93 12.41 4.07
N MET A 168 -10.95 11.63 3.64
CA MET A 168 -9.82 11.21 4.48
C MET A 168 -9.05 12.42 5.04
N TYR A 169 -8.68 13.37 4.19
CA TYR A 169 -7.97 14.58 4.59
C TYR A 169 -8.79 15.46 5.52
N ASN A 170 -10.10 15.59 5.29
CA ASN A 170 -10.99 16.35 6.17
C ASN A 170 -11.16 15.70 7.55
N THR A 171 -11.06 14.37 7.62
CA THR A 171 -11.23 13.61 8.87
C THR A 171 -9.93 13.53 9.67
N GLU A 172 -8.79 13.43 8.99
CA GLU A 172 -7.48 13.12 9.59
C GLU A 172 -6.41 14.16 9.16
N ALA A 173 -6.78 15.45 9.10
CA ALA A 173 -5.95 16.52 8.56
C ALA A 173 -4.54 16.59 9.19
N GLU A 174 -4.45 16.44 10.52
CA GLU A 174 -3.19 16.48 11.25
C GLU A 174 -2.25 15.33 10.86
N LEU A 175 -2.79 14.12 10.70
CA LEU A 175 -2.02 12.92 10.37
C LEU A 175 -1.38 13.03 8.98
N TYR A 176 -2.11 13.57 8.01
CA TYR A 176 -1.64 13.69 6.63
C TYR A 176 -0.94 15.02 6.31
N GLY A 177 -0.76 15.88 7.31
CA GLY A 177 -0.07 17.17 7.15
C GLY A 177 -0.82 18.15 6.23
N VAL A 178 -2.11 17.93 6.00
CA VAL A 178 -2.98 18.79 5.20
C VAL A 178 -3.58 19.85 6.11
N VAL A 179 -2.79 20.87 6.43
CA VAL A 179 -3.31 22.04 7.17
C VAL A 179 -4.02 22.92 6.15
N GLU A 180 -5.30 23.20 6.39
CA GLU A 180 -6.04 24.23 5.61
C GLU A 180 -5.24 25.55 5.63
N LYS A 181 -4.90 26.05 4.45
CA LYS A 181 -4.29 27.36 4.28
C LYS A 181 -5.37 28.42 4.16
#